data_65712423dfaaca1b31378759833e884d
#
_entry.id   65712423dfaaca1b31378759833e884d
#
_cell.length_a   1.000
_cell.length_b   1.000
_cell.length_c   1.000
_cell.angle_alpha   90.00
_cell.angle_beta   90.00
_cell.angle_gamma   90.00
#
_symmetry.space_group_name_H-M   'P 1'
#
loop_
_entity.id
_entity.type
_entity.pdbx_description
1 polymer ?
#
loop_
_entity_poly.entity_id
_entity_poly.type
_entity_poly.pdbx_seq_one_letter_code
_entity_poly.pdbx_strand_id
1 'polypeptide(L)'
;TMSSYTMTKIVATLGPATSTKEKIRELLKAGVTMFRLNSSHGDVDMHKQNLTFIREIEKEEKTLIPVLLDLQGPKIRIGNLPESIEIKKGQILKFRHQAEVTGDILPVDYKGMANDVTPGEMILIDDGKIQLRVQKTEDNVIFAEVLTDGLLKQRKGINIPGSQGSLDVLTARDLTFVEFAAHNDID
;
A
#
# COMPACT_ATOMS: atom_id res chain seq x y z
N THR A 1 -38.23 -2.03 17.59
CA THR A 1 -37.51 -0.92 16.95
C THR A 1 -36.97 -1.42 15.61
N MET A 2 -37.57 -0.94 14.51
CA MET A 2 -37.11 -1.30 13.16
C MET A 2 -35.67 -0.81 13.01
N SER A 3 -34.71 -1.72 12.77
CA SER A 3 -33.38 -1.41 12.33
C SER A 3 -33.50 -0.64 10.99
N SER A 4 -33.15 0.63 10.98
CA SER A 4 -33.10 1.39 9.74
C SER A 4 -31.98 0.83 8.89
N TYR A 5 -32.31 0.00 7.91
CA TYR A 5 -31.35 -0.44 6.90
C TYR A 5 -30.90 0.78 6.09
N THR A 6 -29.72 1.29 6.43
CA THR A 6 -29.07 2.30 5.59
C THR A 6 -28.57 1.64 4.32
N MET A 7 -29.00 2.13 3.16
CA MET A 7 -28.59 1.62 1.85
C MET A 7 -27.10 1.81 1.60
N THR A 8 -26.54 2.92 2.08
CA THR A 8 -25.11 3.20 2.01
C THR A 8 -24.35 2.55 3.15
N LYS A 9 -23.34 1.76 2.85
CA LYS A 9 -22.42 1.17 3.83
C LYS A 9 -21.20 2.08 4.00
N ILE A 10 -20.83 2.32 5.26
CA ILE A 10 -19.67 3.15 5.59
C ILE A 10 -18.59 2.25 6.18
N VAL A 11 -17.44 2.22 5.51
CA VAL A 11 -16.25 1.50 5.98
C VAL A 11 -15.31 2.52 6.63
N ALA A 12 -14.99 2.34 7.91
CA ALA A 12 -14.03 3.18 8.62
C ALA A 12 -12.71 2.43 8.86
N THR A 13 -11.60 3.01 8.45
CA THR A 13 -10.27 2.47 8.79
C THR A 13 -9.87 2.88 10.20
N LEU A 14 -9.53 1.91 11.03
CA LEU A 14 -8.99 2.17 12.36
C LEU A 14 -7.53 2.59 12.28
N GLY A 15 -7.18 3.61 13.04
CA GLY A 15 -5.85 4.16 13.15
C GLY A 15 -5.61 4.79 14.52
N PRO A 16 -4.46 5.41 14.79
CA PRO A 16 -4.08 5.87 16.13
C PRO A 16 -5.13 6.75 16.84
N ALA A 17 -5.87 7.56 16.06
CA ALA A 17 -6.91 8.45 16.61
C ALA A 17 -8.23 7.72 16.96
N THR A 18 -8.40 6.47 16.52
CA THR A 18 -9.66 5.72 16.62
C THR A 18 -9.51 4.34 17.26
N SER A 19 -8.29 3.98 17.71
CA SER A 19 -7.95 2.67 18.28
C SER A 19 -8.27 2.59 19.77
N THR A 20 -9.46 3.05 20.19
CA THR A 20 -10.00 2.83 21.53
C THR A 20 -11.43 2.33 21.45
N LYS A 21 -11.86 1.59 22.46
CA LYS A 21 -13.22 1.01 22.50
C LYS A 21 -14.30 2.09 22.42
N GLU A 22 -14.08 3.22 23.09
CA GLU A 22 -15.00 4.36 23.10
C GLU A 22 -15.15 4.97 21.70
N LYS A 23 -14.01 5.18 21.01
CA LYS A 23 -14.01 5.75 19.65
C LYS A 23 -14.65 4.81 18.63
N ILE A 24 -14.39 3.53 18.71
CA ILE A 24 -15.05 2.52 17.87
C ILE A 24 -16.55 2.57 18.08
N ARG A 25 -17.03 2.66 19.33
CA ARG A 25 -18.47 2.78 19.63
C ARG A 25 -19.06 4.11 19.13
N GLU A 26 -18.35 5.22 19.24
CA GLU A 26 -18.78 6.51 18.66
C GLU A 26 -18.96 6.42 17.15
N LEU A 27 -18.03 5.76 16.44
CA LEU A 27 -18.08 5.56 14.99
C LEU A 27 -19.31 4.70 14.59
N LEU A 28 -19.59 3.63 15.32
CA LEU A 28 -20.78 2.81 15.09
C LEU A 28 -22.07 3.62 15.26
N LYS A 29 -22.16 4.42 16.33
CA LYS A 29 -23.31 5.33 16.57
C LYS A 29 -23.45 6.40 15.48
N ALA A 30 -22.34 6.81 14.88
CA ALA A 30 -22.32 7.75 13.74
C ALA A 30 -22.71 7.10 12.40
N GLY A 31 -22.91 5.77 12.36
CA GLY A 31 -23.40 5.05 11.18
C GLY A 31 -22.36 4.23 10.45
N VAL A 32 -21.15 4.06 11.00
CA VAL A 32 -20.18 3.11 10.45
C VAL A 32 -20.75 1.70 10.51
N THR A 33 -20.61 0.97 9.43
CA THR A 33 -21.17 -0.38 9.26
C THR A 33 -20.12 -1.48 9.16
N MET A 34 -18.85 -1.12 8.97
CA MET A 34 -17.72 -2.05 8.84
C MET A 34 -16.44 -1.33 9.24
N PHE A 35 -15.52 -2.05 9.87
CA PHE A 35 -14.17 -1.54 10.12
C PHE A 35 -13.13 -2.17 9.19
N ARG A 36 -12.16 -1.39 8.76
CA ARG A 36 -11.00 -1.83 8.00
C ARG A 36 -9.75 -1.73 8.86
N LEU A 37 -9.02 -2.84 8.95
CA LEU A 37 -7.68 -2.94 9.51
C LEU A 37 -6.67 -2.90 8.36
N ASN A 38 -5.79 -1.89 8.34
CA ASN A 38 -4.82 -1.73 7.26
C ASN A 38 -3.45 -2.27 7.70
N SER A 39 -3.05 -3.43 7.15
CA SER A 39 -1.78 -4.08 7.49
C SER A 39 -0.53 -3.30 7.06
N SER A 40 -0.68 -2.24 6.24
CA SER A 40 0.43 -1.34 5.89
C SER A 40 0.93 -0.54 7.09
N HIS A 41 0.12 -0.38 8.14
CA HIS A 41 0.42 0.39 9.34
C HIS A 41 0.17 -0.45 10.59
N GLY A 42 1.02 -0.24 11.61
CA GLY A 42 0.95 -0.99 12.86
C GLY A 42 1.46 -2.42 12.72
N ASP A 43 1.34 -3.16 13.80
CA ASP A 43 1.70 -4.57 13.91
C ASP A 43 0.46 -5.44 14.21
N VAL A 44 0.66 -6.75 14.28
CA VAL A 44 -0.41 -7.71 14.58
C VAL A 44 -1.02 -7.45 15.95
N ASP A 45 -0.22 -7.06 16.95
CA ASP A 45 -0.72 -6.84 18.32
C ASP A 45 -1.66 -5.64 18.39
N MET A 46 -1.34 -4.54 17.70
CA MET A 46 -2.22 -3.38 17.58
C MET A 46 -3.55 -3.75 16.91
N HIS A 47 -3.50 -4.51 15.82
CA HIS A 47 -4.72 -4.95 15.13
C HIS A 47 -5.53 -5.94 15.95
N LYS A 48 -4.87 -6.82 16.71
CA LYS A 48 -5.52 -7.75 17.64
C LYS A 48 -6.26 -7.00 18.75
N GLN A 49 -5.65 -5.93 19.28
CA GLN A 49 -6.31 -5.09 20.29
C GLN A 49 -7.57 -4.41 19.73
N ASN A 50 -7.48 -3.83 18.54
CA ASN A 50 -8.63 -3.23 17.86
C ASN A 50 -9.75 -4.24 17.62
N LEU A 51 -9.41 -5.44 17.17
CA LEU A 51 -10.37 -6.53 16.96
C LEU A 51 -11.01 -6.95 18.27
N THR A 52 -10.25 -7.05 19.36
CA THR A 52 -10.78 -7.34 20.69
C THR A 52 -11.85 -6.33 21.11
N PHE A 53 -11.60 -5.04 20.93
CA PHE A 53 -12.59 -4.00 21.21
C PHE A 53 -13.86 -4.15 20.38
N ILE A 54 -13.72 -4.45 19.07
CA ILE A 54 -14.86 -4.67 18.19
C ILE A 54 -15.70 -5.86 18.69
N ARG A 55 -15.07 -7.01 18.96
CA ARG A 55 -15.75 -8.23 19.40
C ARG A 55 -16.40 -8.07 20.79
N GLU A 56 -15.84 -7.26 21.67
CA GLU A 56 -16.47 -6.89 22.94
C GLU A 56 -17.75 -6.06 22.72
N ILE A 57 -17.68 -5.05 21.81
CA ILE A 57 -18.85 -4.23 21.48
C ILE A 57 -19.96 -5.07 20.83
N GLU A 58 -19.61 -5.99 19.93
CA GLU A 58 -20.58 -6.94 19.33
C GLU A 58 -21.37 -7.69 20.41
N LYS A 59 -20.66 -8.21 21.42
CA LYS A 59 -21.29 -8.94 22.53
C LYS A 59 -22.20 -8.05 23.39
N GLU A 60 -21.74 -6.83 23.67
CA GLU A 60 -22.50 -5.87 24.51
C GLU A 60 -23.74 -5.35 23.79
N GLU A 61 -23.64 -5.04 22.49
CA GLU A 61 -24.72 -4.45 21.71
C GLU A 61 -25.55 -5.49 20.93
N LYS A 62 -25.17 -6.78 21.01
CA LYS A 62 -25.81 -7.90 20.31
C LYS A 62 -25.99 -7.64 18.81
N THR A 63 -24.95 -7.15 18.17
CA THR A 63 -24.93 -6.83 16.76
C THR A 63 -23.67 -7.40 16.11
N LEU A 64 -23.73 -7.72 14.83
CA LEU A 64 -22.54 -8.11 14.06
C LEU A 64 -21.83 -6.87 13.51
N ILE A 65 -20.52 -6.83 13.64
CA ILE A 65 -19.69 -5.76 13.13
C ILE A 65 -18.63 -6.37 12.21
N PRO A 66 -18.85 -6.35 10.89
CA PRO A 66 -17.88 -6.89 9.93
C PRO A 66 -16.52 -6.20 10.02
N VAL A 67 -15.46 -6.97 9.85
CA VAL A 67 -14.08 -6.48 9.87
C VAL A 67 -13.35 -6.93 8.60
N LEU A 68 -12.83 -5.97 7.85
CA LEU A 68 -12.01 -6.19 6.66
C LEU A 68 -10.55 -6.02 7.03
N LEU A 69 -9.71 -7.01 6.74
CA LEU A 69 -8.25 -6.87 6.78
C LEU A 69 -7.73 -6.60 5.38
N ASP A 70 -7.10 -5.44 5.20
CA ASP A 70 -6.49 -5.04 3.93
C ASP A 70 -5.00 -5.34 3.96
N LEU A 71 -4.56 -6.29 3.11
CA LEU A 71 -3.16 -6.68 2.98
C LEU A 71 -2.40 -5.64 2.16
N GLN A 72 -1.14 -5.41 2.51
CA GLN A 72 -0.31 -4.43 1.81
C GLN A 72 0.05 -4.89 0.39
N GLY A 73 0.26 -6.19 0.19
CA GLY A 73 0.84 -6.73 -1.03
C GLY A 73 2.29 -6.29 -1.29
N PRO A 74 2.89 -6.76 -2.35
CA PRO A 74 4.20 -6.31 -2.80
C PRO A 74 4.11 -4.85 -3.26
N LYS A 75 4.93 -3.98 -2.69
CA LYS A 75 4.94 -2.55 -3.04
C LYS A 75 6.34 -2.13 -3.45
N ILE A 76 6.53 -1.93 -4.75
CA ILE A 76 7.77 -1.37 -5.29
C ILE A 76 7.86 0.11 -4.92
N ARG A 77 9.02 0.57 -4.50
CA ARG A 77 9.25 1.97 -4.12
C ARG A 77 10.59 2.48 -4.66
N ILE A 78 10.65 3.79 -4.84
CA ILE A 78 11.93 4.51 -4.93
C ILE A 78 12.69 4.30 -3.62
N GLY A 79 13.96 3.96 -3.71
CA GLY A 79 14.84 3.82 -2.56
C GLY A 79 15.16 5.16 -1.88
N ASN A 80 16.24 5.19 -1.12
CA ASN A 80 16.66 6.41 -0.42
C ASN A 80 17.28 7.41 -1.41
N LEU A 81 16.81 8.64 -1.38
CA LEU A 81 17.39 9.76 -2.11
C LEU A 81 17.91 10.77 -1.09
N PRO A 82 19.09 11.38 -1.30
CA PRO A 82 19.62 12.40 -0.40
C PRO A 82 18.74 13.66 -0.38
N GLU A 83 18.10 13.96 -1.52
CA GLU A 83 17.15 15.06 -1.67
C GLU A 83 16.12 14.74 -2.76
N SER A 84 15.08 15.55 -2.86
CA SER A 84 14.09 15.43 -3.94
C SER A 84 14.72 15.95 -5.26
N ILE A 85 14.44 15.25 -6.36
CA ILE A 85 15.04 15.52 -7.67
C ILE A 85 13.98 16.12 -8.59
N GLU A 86 14.23 17.33 -9.10
CA GLU A 86 13.40 17.91 -10.14
C GLU A 86 13.66 17.19 -11.47
N ILE A 87 12.60 16.69 -12.09
CA ILE A 87 12.67 15.96 -13.35
C ILE A 87 11.85 16.65 -14.43
N LYS A 88 12.34 16.61 -15.67
CA LYS A 88 11.72 17.27 -16.82
C LYS A 88 11.39 16.26 -17.91
N LYS A 89 10.29 16.51 -18.61
CA LYS A 89 9.88 15.72 -19.78
C LYS A 89 11.00 15.61 -20.81
N GLY A 90 11.20 14.38 -21.31
CA GLY A 90 12.26 14.03 -22.25
C GLY A 90 13.62 13.66 -21.60
N GLN A 91 13.76 13.87 -20.30
CA GLN A 91 14.95 13.42 -19.55
C GLN A 91 14.95 11.90 -19.44
N ILE A 92 16.13 11.27 -19.49
CA ILE A 92 16.29 9.84 -19.22
C ILE A 92 16.74 9.65 -17.78
N LEU A 93 15.94 8.92 -17.01
CA LEU A 93 16.29 8.46 -15.67
C LEU A 93 16.78 7.02 -15.74
N LYS A 94 17.72 6.69 -14.83
CA LYS A 94 18.26 5.34 -14.69
C LYS A 94 17.88 4.76 -13.34
N PHE A 95 17.37 3.54 -13.31
CA PHE A 95 16.96 2.87 -12.08
C PHE A 95 17.63 1.51 -11.96
N ARG A 96 18.00 1.14 -10.74
CA ARG A 96 18.52 -0.19 -10.39
C ARG A 96 18.16 -0.55 -8.95
N HIS A 97 18.02 -1.85 -8.69
CA HIS A 97 17.91 -2.34 -7.32
C HIS A 97 19.22 -2.11 -6.57
N GLN A 98 19.21 -1.17 -5.65
CA GLN A 98 20.33 -0.82 -4.77
C GLN A 98 19.82 0.00 -3.57
N ALA A 99 20.64 0.13 -2.52
CA ALA A 99 20.25 0.85 -1.29
C ALA A 99 20.18 2.36 -1.48
N GLU A 100 21.17 2.93 -2.21
CA GLU A 100 21.37 4.36 -2.33
C GLU A 100 21.72 4.77 -3.79
N VAL A 101 21.69 6.05 -4.06
CA VAL A 101 22.09 6.60 -5.37
C VAL A 101 23.57 6.29 -5.65
N THR A 102 23.86 5.82 -6.85
CA THR A 102 25.23 5.57 -7.32
C THR A 102 25.43 6.26 -8.67
N GLY A 103 26.20 7.36 -8.68
CA GLY A 103 26.33 8.20 -9.87
C GLY A 103 24.99 8.83 -10.25
N ASP A 104 24.51 8.56 -11.45
CA ASP A 104 23.20 9.01 -11.95
C ASP A 104 22.12 7.91 -11.91
N ILE A 105 22.39 6.78 -11.21
CA ILE A 105 21.46 5.66 -11.08
C ILE A 105 20.67 5.79 -9.79
N LEU A 106 19.36 5.83 -9.92
CA LEU A 106 18.42 5.95 -8.83
C LEU A 106 18.07 4.58 -8.24
N PRO A 107 17.97 4.48 -6.90
CA PRO A 107 17.66 3.23 -6.23
C PRO A 107 16.18 2.88 -6.32
N VAL A 108 15.90 1.58 -6.50
CA VAL A 108 14.57 0.97 -6.32
C VAL A 108 14.68 -0.22 -5.39
N ASP A 109 13.65 -0.48 -4.60
CA ASP A 109 13.67 -1.55 -3.57
C ASP A 109 13.21 -2.91 -4.09
N TYR A 110 13.12 -3.09 -5.41
CA TYR A 110 12.74 -4.34 -6.05
C TYR A 110 13.83 -4.90 -6.97
N LYS A 111 14.40 -6.05 -6.59
CA LYS A 111 15.51 -6.71 -7.31
C LYS A 111 15.12 -7.19 -8.71
N GLY A 112 13.87 -7.64 -8.89
CA GLY A 112 13.36 -8.19 -10.15
C GLY A 112 12.97 -7.14 -11.19
N MET A 113 12.91 -5.85 -10.83
CA MET A 113 12.29 -4.82 -11.66
C MET A 113 12.85 -4.76 -13.08
N ALA A 114 14.18 -4.90 -13.25
CA ALA A 114 14.80 -4.83 -14.57
C ALA A 114 14.46 -6.03 -15.50
N ASN A 115 14.06 -7.16 -14.93
CA ASN A 115 13.61 -8.34 -15.67
C ASN A 115 12.11 -8.28 -15.98
N ASP A 116 11.35 -7.57 -15.18
CA ASP A 116 9.89 -7.50 -15.25
C ASP A 116 9.39 -6.36 -16.15
N VAL A 117 10.29 -5.50 -16.62
CA VAL A 117 9.93 -4.39 -17.52
C VAL A 117 10.48 -4.62 -18.93
N THR A 118 9.70 -4.22 -19.93
CA THR A 118 10.08 -4.26 -21.34
C THR A 118 10.06 -2.86 -21.97
N PRO A 119 10.85 -2.60 -23.03
CA PRO A 119 10.79 -1.34 -23.74
C PRO A 119 9.38 -0.98 -24.19
N GLY A 120 9.00 0.27 -23.96
CA GLY A 120 7.64 0.79 -24.25
C GLY A 120 6.67 0.76 -23.07
N GLU A 121 6.93 -0.04 -22.05
CA GLU A 121 6.07 -0.09 -20.87
C GLU A 121 6.15 1.19 -20.03
N MET A 122 5.05 1.42 -19.31
CA MET A 122 4.91 2.59 -18.43
C MET A 122 5.37 2.27 -17.03
N ILE A 123 6.11 3.20 -16.42
CA ILE A 123 6.39 3.23 -14.99
C ILE A 123 5.66 4.45 -14.42
N LEU A 124 4.78 4.21 -13.44
CA LEU A 124 4.01 5.24 -12.75
C LEU A 124 4.56 5.39 -11.33
N ILE A 125 4.88 6.62 -10.92
CA ILE A 125 5.42 6.92 -9.59
C ILE A 125 4.51 7.93 -8.89
N ASP A 126 4.37 7.83 -7.56
CA ASP A 126 3.53 8.68 -6.72
C ASP A 126 2.07 8.73 -7.22
N ASP A 127 1.46 7.54 -7.36
CA ASP A 127 0.09 7.35 -7.83
C ASP A 127 -0.17 7.93 -9.24
N GLY A 128 0.86 7.87 -10.09
CA GLY A 128 0.79 8.30 -11.50
C GLY A 128 1.04 9.79 -11.74
N LYS A 129 1.42 10.55 -10.72
CA LYS A 129 1.83 11.97 -10.88
C LYS A 129 3.07 12.10 -11.76
N ILE A 130 3.99 11.14 -11.65
CA ILE A 130 5.17 11.01 -12.49
C ILE A 130 4.97 9.80 -13.39
N GLN A 131 5.09 10.01 -14.69
CA GLN A 131 4.96 8.98 -15.71
C GLN A 131 6.26 8.87 -16.49
N LEU A 132 6.74 7.65 -16.63
CA LEU A 132 7.95 7.32 -17.37
C LEU A 132 7.64 6.24 -18.39
N ARG A 133 8.41 6.18 -19.46
CA ARG A 133 8.37 5.09 -20.44
C ARG A 133 9.72 4.39 -20.51
N VAL A 134 9.74 3.09 -20.32
CA VAL A 134 10.94 2.27 -20.46
C VAL A 134 11.48 2.38 -21.89
N GLN A 135 12.75 2.75 -22.03
CA GLN A 135 13.44 2.80 -23.31
C GLN A 135 14.24 1.52 -23.55
N LYS A 136 14.97 1.08 -22.55
CA LYS A 136 15.74 -0.17 -22.55
C LYS A 136 16.09 -0.62 -21.14
N THR A 137 16.52 -1.88 -21.04
CA THR A 137 17.23 -2.41 -19.86
C THR A 137 18.59 -2.91 -20.28
N GLU A 138 19.63 -2.62 -19.51
CA GLU A 138 21.00 -3.03 -19.77
C GLU A 138 21.75 -3.16 -18.44
N ASP A 139 22.43 -4.27 -18.21
CA ASP A 139 23.18 -4.56 -16.98
C ASP A 139 22.36 -4.35 -15.68
N ASN A 140 21.11 -4.81 -15.67
CA ASN A 140 20.14 -4.60 -14.59
C ASN A 140 19.81 -3.12 -14.30
N VAL A 141 20.13 -2.21 -15.23
CA VAL A 141 19.74 -0.80 -15.18
C VAL A 141 18.57 -0.58 -16.14
N ILE A 142 17.51 0.06 -15.65
CA ILE A 142 16.37 0.48 -16.44
C ILE A 142 16.59 1.92 -16.87
N PHE A 143 16.50 2.17 -18.17
CA PHE A 143 16.54 3.51 -18.76
C PHE A 143 15.11 3.90 -19.12
N ALA A 144 14.58 4.94 -18.49
CA ALA A 144 13.20 5.38 -18.69
C ALA A 144 13.12 6.88 -18.99
N GLU A 145 12.37 7.22 -20.04
CA GLU A 145 12.10 8.59 -20.43
C GLU A 145 10.99 9.20 -19.58
N VAL A 146 11.23 10.39 -19.07
CA VAL A 146 10.23 11.17 -18.31
C VAL A 146 9.18 11.72 -19.28
N LEU A 147 7.91 11.43 -19.02
CA LEU A 147 6.80 11.93 -19.83
C LEU A 147 6.09 13.13 -19.19
N THR A 148 6.20 13.30 -17.87
CA THR A 148 5.61 14.41 -17.11
C THR A 148 6.64 15.06 -16.22
N ASP A 149 6.70 16.39 -16.23
CA ASP A 149 7.50 17.14 -15.26
C ASP A 149 7.06 16.84 -13.83
N GLY A 150 7.99 16.87 -12.88
CA GLY A 150 7.65 16.60 -11.49
C GLY A 150 8.81 16.67 -10.51
N LEU A 151 8.51 16.37 -9.25
CA LEU A 151 9.48 16.29 -8.17
C LEU A 151 9.53 14.84 -7.66
N LEU A 152 10.59 14.14 -8.03
CA LEU A 152 10.82 12.77 -7.58
C LEU A 152 11.31 12.75 -6.14
N LYS A 153 10.58 12.06 -5.27
CA LYS A 153 10.88 11.94 -3.84
C LYS A 153 11.19 10.49 -3.47
N GLN A 154 12.02 10.33 -2.44
CA GLN A 154 12.31 9.01 -1.87
C GLN A 154 11.05 8.30 -1.39
N ARG A 155 11.07 6.98 -1.34
CA ARG A 155 10.04 6.08 -0.80
C ARG A 155 8.68 6.16 -1.50
N LYS A 156 8.58 6.87 -2.62
CA LYS A 156 7.35 6.91 -3.43
C LYS A 156 7.10 5.58 -4.09
N GLY A 157 5.82 5.18 -4.11
CA GLY A 157 5.38 3.95 -4.73
C GLY A 157 5.59 3.96 -6.25
N ILE A 158 5.96 2.82 -6.78
CA ILE A 158 6.10 2.56 -8.21
C ILE A 158 5.02 1.56 -8.61
N ASN A 159 4.32 1.82 -9.70
CA ASN A 159 3.41 0.89 -10.35
C ASN A 159 3.82 0.69 -11.81
N ILE A 160 3.75 -0.55 -12.29
CA ILE A 160 4.08 -0.94 -13.67
C ILE A 160 2.85 -1.66 -14.23
N PRO A 161 1.92 -0.95 -14.89
CA PRO A 161 0.60 -1.48 -15.25
C PRO A 161 0.62 -2.66 -16.24
N GLY A 162 1.69 -2.87 -16.97
CA GLY A 162 1.83 -3.97 -17.95
C GLY A 162 2.62 -5.17 -17.44
N SER A 163 3.27 -5.02 -16.30
CA SER A 163 4.18 -6.05 -15.78
C SER A 163 3.40 -7.29 -15.33
N GLN A 164 3.79 -8.44 -15.84
CA GLN A 164 3.40 -9.76 -15.30
C GLN A 164 4.35 -10.18 -14.16
N GLY A 165 4.87 -9.22 -13.42
CA GLY A 165 5.96 -9.29 -12.47
C GLY A 165 6.16 -10.61 -11.75
N SER A 166 7.42 -10.95 -11.51
CA SER A 166 7.85 -12.11 -10.72
C SER A 166 7.71 -11.88 -9.21
N LEU A 167 7.00 -10.80 -8.79
CA LEU A 167 6.71 -10.55 -7.39
C LEU A 167 5.75 -11.60 -6.85
N ASP A 168 6.10 -12.21 -5.75
CA ASP A 168 5.15 -13.01 -4.98
C ASP A 168 3.93 -12.16 -4.65
N VAL A 169 2.74 -12.70 -4.91
CA VAL A 169 1.46 -11.99 -4.68
C VAL A 169 1.31 -11.60 -3.21
N LEU A 170 1.87 -12.40 -2.30
CA LEU A 170 1.88 -12.18 -0.86
C LEU A 170 3.32 -12.03 -0.35
N THR A 171 3.57 -10.98 0.39
CA THR A 171 4.83 -10.79 1.13
C THR A 171 4.85 -11.65 2.40
N ALA A 172 6.03 -11.85 3.01
CA ALA A 172 6.13 -12.51 4.32
C ALA A 172 5.27 -11.81 5.39
N ARG A 173 5.17 -10.48 5.32
CA ARG A 173 4.29 -9.70 6.18
C ARG A 173 2.81 -10.01 5.91
N ASP A 174 2.41 -10.09 4.66
CA ASP A 174 1.02 -10.45 4.31
C ASP A 174 0.66 -11.83 4.82
N LEU A 175 1.56 -12.82 4.72
CA LEU A 175 1.33 -14.16 5.26
C LEU A 175 1.09 -14.14 6.78
N THR A 176 1.87 -13.35 7.53
CA THR A 176 1.63 -13.16 8.97
C THR A 176 0.22 -12.60 9.25
N PHE A 177 -0.23 -11.64 8.44
CA PHE A 177 -1.57 -11.08 8.59
C PHE A 177 -2.68 -12.02 8.11
N VAL A 178 -2.44 -12.85 7.11
CA VAL A 178 -3.37 -13.92 6.70
C VAL A 178 -3.54 -14.94 7.82
N GLU A 179 -2.47 -15.37 8.47
CA GLU A 179 -2.53 -16.25 9.65
C GLU A 179 -3.29 -15.60 10.79
N PHE A 180 -3.03 -14.32 11.06
CA PHE A 180 -3.78 -13.55 12.05
C PHE A 180 -5.28 -13.53 11.73
N ALA A 181 -5.66 -13.26 10.48
CA ALA A 181 -7.05 -13.23 10.04
C ALA A 181 -7.74 -14.59 10.24
N ALA A 182 -7.08 -15.67 9.81
CA ALA A 182 -7.61 -17.03 9.91
C ALA A 182 -7.85 -17.49 11.35
N HIS A 183 -7.03 -17.01 12.30
CA HIS A 183 -7.15 -17.37 13.72
C HIS A 183 -8.11 -16.48 14.53
N ASN A 184 -8.65 -15.41 13.94
CA ASN A 184 -9.42 -14.40 14.65
C ASN A 184 -10.78 -14.08 14.02
N ASP A 185 -11.33 -14.98 13.20
CA ASP A 185 -12.64 -14.85 12.55
C ASP A 185 -12.85 -13.46 11.91
N ILE A 186 -11.88 -13.03 11.10
CA ILE A 186 -12.00 -11.82 10.28
C ILE A 186 -12.79 -12.18 9.01
N ASP A 187 -13.75 -11.30 8.62
CA ASP A 187 -14.71 -11.53 7.54
C ASP A 187 -14.10 -11.43 6.14
#